data_2a175f43026529263dc843d6470e3091
#
_entry.id   2a175f43026529263dc843d6470e3091
#
_cell.length_a   1.000
_cell.length_b   1.000
_cell.length_c   1.000
_cell.angle_alpha   90.00
_cell.angle_beta   90.00
_cell.angle_gamma   90.00
#
_symmetry.space_group_name_H-M   'P 1'
#
loop_
_entity.id
_entity.type
_entity.pdbx_description
1 polymer ?
#
loop_
_entity_poly.entity_id
_entity_poly.type
_entity_poly.pdbx_seq_one_letter_code
_entity_poly.pdbx_strand_id
1 'polypeptide(L)'
;NLKNRLYNESTYQHEIMEEINYQCVNEILTKERKKSENYLLNAIEAAGGSEIDKDNSVDRRNTPCCGCGACQYVCPVQAIKMDNSCGFKKASVNRKICLNCGKCVNVCPFIGRQESKKICDGKLLSYKDNDRAVLLRSSSGGIAYRIAYQGIISGCYIVGCKFNKEQLKAETILIKDKESINELQGSKYLQSSNFNQIIKKVQDADKNIILFGTPCQIAGIKKIFGDKKDIIYVDLICHGVPSQSVMSKYFEYLKRKYGFVKKNTDILFRDKKYGWEKRYISVFQEGKIYSEEKKKDPFYRLFESGFCYSNACYECRWRDKSNADIRIGDYWGGRFKGDASGVNMVVVMSQKGAMLIDEIKDYGQCENQNIMDYLSNQQTENVHKPVFYDSIISDLENESISIEEIISKYVLPIEKQIATERTLRKVKNKVQSLNILSRGIRNE
;
A
#
# COMPACT_ATOMS: atom_id res chain seq x y z
N ASN A 1 19.53 -15.91 16.69
CA ASN A 1 20.94 -16.17 16.99
C ASN A 1 21.84 -16.28 15.74
N LEU A 2 21.37 -16.87 14.65
CA LEU A 2 22.12 -16.87 13.37
C LEU A 2 22.17 -15.46 12.73
N LYS A 3 21.09 -14.70 12.77
CA LYS A 3 21.03 -13.32 12.26
C LYS A 3 22.03 -12.39 13.00
N ASN A 4 22.18 -12.53 14.30
CA ASN A 4 23.09 -11.69 15.09
C ASN A 4 24.58 -12.06 14.88
N ARG A 5 24.89 -13.30 14.55
CA ARG A 5 26.26 -13.71 14.17
C ARG A 5 26.66 -13.18 12.78
N LEU A 6 25.71 -13.12 11.84
CA LEU A 6 25.97 -12.61 10.49
C LEU A 6 26.24 -11.09 10.46
N TYR A 7 25.92 -10.36 11.53
CA TYR A 7 26.13 -8.91 11.61
C TYR A 7 27.53 -8.50 12.13
N ASN A 8 28.29 -9.41 12.74
CA ASN A 8 29.51 -9.03 13.46
C ASN A 8 30.83 -9.47 12.83
N GLU A 9 30.86 -10.21 11.72
CA GLU A 9 32.11 -10.68 11.08
C GLU A 9 32.10 -10.43 9.56
N SER A 10 32.82 -9.42 9.11
CA SER A 10 32.78 -8.90 7.74
C SER A 10 33.37 -9.80 6.64
N THR A 11 34.16 -10.81 6.97
CA THR A 11 34.79 -11.71 6.00
C THR A 11 34.05 -13.04 5.84
N TYR A 12 33.40 -13.52 6.89
CA TYR A 12 32.64 -14.78 6.88
C TYR A 12 31.22 -14.59 6.31
N GLN A 13 30.74 -13.35 6.31
CA GLN A 13 29.41 -13.00 5.81
C GLN A 13 29.26 -13.20 4.30
N HIS A 14 30.35 -13.10 3.54
CA HIS A 14 30.31 -13.18 2.08
C HIS A 14 30.11 -14.61 1.57
N GLU A 15 30.72 -15.60 2.21
CA GLU A 15 30.58 -17.01 1.80
C GLU A 15 29.24 -17.61 2.26
N ILE A 16 28.78 -17.24 3.46
CA ILE A 16 27.49 -17.76 4.00
C ILE A 16 26.29 -17.13 3.31
N MET A 17 26.35 -15.85 2.89
CA MET A 17 25.26 -15.20 2.15
C MET A 17 25.10 -15.72 0.70
N GLU A 18 26.13 -16.32 0.13
CA GLU A 18 26.04 -17.01 -1.17
C GLU A 18 25.40 -18.40 -1.07
N GLU A 19 25.51 -19.08 0.08
CA GLU A 19 24.93 -20.42 0.30
C GLU A 19 23.55 -20.40 0.96
N ILE A 20 23.22 -19.38 1.77
CA ILE A 20 21.92 -19.26 2.40
C ILE A 20 21.00 -18.43 1.50
N ASN A 21 20.33 -19.11 0.58
CA ASN A 21 19.19 -18.53 -0.12
C ASN A 21 18.15 -18.08 0.90
N TYR A 22 17.92 -16.76 1.00
CA TYR A 22 16.98 -16.14 1.95
C TYR A 22 15.56 -16.76 1.86
N GLN A 23 15.20 -17.29 0.69
CA GLN A 23 14.00 -18.09 0.48
C GLN A 23 14.03 -19.39 1.30
N CYS A 24 15.14 -20.10 1.34
CA CYS A 24 15.26 -21.37 2.07
C CYS A 24 15.12 -21.18 3.59
N VAL A 25 15.69 -20.11 4.15
CA VAL A 25 15.55 -19.78 5.59
C VAL A 25 14.11 -19.40 5.92
N ASN A 26 13.44 -18.64 5.06
CA ASN A 26 12.05 -18.28 5.27
C ASN A 26 11.10 -19.48 5.07
N GLU A 27 11.39 -20.39 4.15
CA GLU A 27 10.63 -21.65 4.00
C GLU A 27 10.77 -22.55 5.21
N ILE A 28 11.99 -22.66 5.77
CA ILE A 28 12.25 -23.44 6.99
C ILE A 28 11.52 -22.81 8.18
N LEU A 29 11.63 -21.50 8.38
CA LEU A 29 10.96 -20.79 9.48
C LEU A 29 9.43 -20.87 9.33
N THR A 30 8.90 -20.81 8.11
CA THR A 30 7.46 -20.95 7.85
C THR A 30 6.98 -22.38 8.07
N LYS A 31 7.77 -23.39 7.71
CA LYS A 31 7.47 -24.81 7.98
C LYS A 31 7.51 -25.13 9.47
N GLU A 32 8.50 -24.62 10.20
CA GLU A 32 8.61 -24.80 11.66
C GLU A 32 7.46 -24.11 12.40
N ARG A 33 7.06 -22.90 11.99
CA ARG A 33 5.90 -22.20 12.53
C ARG A 33 4.61 -22.96 12.29
N LYS A 34 4.36 -23.45 11.06
CA LYS A 34 3.18 -24.28 10.74
C LYS A 34 3.18 -25.60 11.50
N LYS A 35 4.35 -26.20 11.71
CA LYS A 35 4.50 -27.43 12.48
C LYS A 35 4.14 -27.22 13.95
N SER A 36 4.60 -26.10 14.53
CA SER A 36 4.28 -25.71 15.92
C SER A 36 2.80 -25.36 16.08
N GLU A 37 2.19 -24.65 15.12
CA GLU A 37 0.76 -24.34 15.12
C GLU A 37 -0.09 -25.62 15.00
N ASN A 38 0.26 -26.55 14.12
CA ASN A 38 -0.43 -27.84 14.00
C ASN A 38 -0.22 -28.73 15.23
N TYR A 39 0.96 -28.73 15.84
CA TYR A 39 1.21 -29.49 17.06
C TYR A 39 0.37 -28.97 18.22
N LEU A 40 0.23 -27.65 18.36
CA LEU A 40 -0.64 -27.01 19.35
C LEU A 40 -2.12 -27.37 19.09
N LEU A 41 -2.58 -27.29 17.85
CA LEU A 41 -3.96 -27.64 17.48
C LEU A 41 -4.27 -29.11 17.80
N ASN A 42 -3.37 -30.03 17.41
CA ASN A 42 -3.52 -31.46 17.69
C ASN A 42 -3.45 -31.78 19.19
N ALA A 43 -2.61 -31.07 19.96
CA ALA A 43 -2.53 -31.22 21.41
C ALA A 43 -3.79 -30.70 22.13
N ILE A 44 -4.42 -29.65 21.60
CA ILE A 44 -5.68 -29.10 22.11
C ILE A 44 -6.85 -30.06 21.78
N GLU A 45 -6.87 -30.67 20.59
CA GLU A 45 -7.87 -31.68 20.21
C GLU A 45 -7.70 -32.97 21.04
N ALA A 46 -6.47 -33.43 21.29
CA ALA A 46 -6.16 -34.60 22.07
C ALA A 46 -6.44 -34.45 23.57
N ALA A 47 -6.41 -33.21 24.09
CA ALA A 47 -6.69 -32.89 25.50
C ALA A 47 -8.18 -32.87 25.85
N GLY A 48 -9.08 -33.31 24.95
CA GLY A 48 -10.53 -33.41 25.19
C GLY A 48 -11.11 -32.03 25.55
N GLY A 49 -10.78 -31.04 24.73
CA GLY A 49 -11.07 -29.63 24.99
C GLY A 49 -12.54 -29.38 25.34
N SER A 50 -12.78 -29.13 26.62
CA SER A 50 -13.93 -28.36 27.08
C SER A 50 -13.96 -27.07 26.27
N GLU A 51 -15.14 -26.69 25.78
CA GLU A 51 -15.45 -25.50 24.98
C GLU A 51 -14.39 -24.41 25.07
N ILE A 52 -13.39 -24.46 24.17
CA ILE A 52 -12.59 -23.29 23.86
C ILE A 52 -13.63 -22.29 23.38
N ASP A 53 -13.83 -21.23 24.14
CA ASP A 53 -14.72 -20.12 23.84
C ASP A 53 -14.42 -19.73 22.40
N LYS A 54 -15.27 -20.15 21.45
CA LYS A 54 -15.08 -19.97 20.02
C LYS A 54 -15.30 -18.50 19.72
N ASP A 55 -14.29 -17.70 20.06
CA ASP A 55 -14.32 -16.28 19.75
C ASP A 55 -14.50 -16.05 18.25
N ASN A 56 -15.75 -15.84 17.87
CA ASN A 56 -16.17 -15.62 16.51
C ASN A 56 -16.20 -14.11 16.17
N SER A 57 -15.19 -13.37 16.59
CA SER A 57 -15.05 -11.94 16.33
C SER A 57 -13.75 -11.60 15.60
N VAL A 58 -13.66 -10.36 15.05
CA VAL A 58 -12.46 -9.90 14.33
C VAL A 58 -11.29 -9.57 15.26
N ASP A 59 -11.53 -9.40 16.55
CA ASP A 59 -10.52 -9.12 17.55
C ASP A 59 -9.86 -10.41 18.03
N ARG A 60 -9.35 -11.18 17.06
CA ARG A 60 -8.55 -12.36 17.33
C ARG A 60 -7.11 -11.94 17.54
N ARG A 61 -6.45 -12.58 18.50
CA ARG A 61 -5.02 -12.37 18.71
C ARG A 61 -4.27 -12.61 17.39
N ASN A 62 -3.47 -11.62 16.98
CA ASN A 62 -2.61 -11.64 15.79
C ASN A 62 -3.32 -11.55 14.42
N THR A 63 -4.62 -11.27 14.33
CA THR A 63 -5.24 -11.05 13.01
C THR A 63 -4.82 -9.69 12.44
N PRO A 64 -4.26 -9.65 11.24
CA PRO A 64 -3.92 -8.38 10.58
C PRO A 64 -5.18 -7.55 10.34
N CYS A 65 -5.13 -6.25 10.63
CA CYS A 65 -6.23 -5.34 10.40
C CYS A 65 -5.80 -4.19 9.48
N CYS A 66 -6.47 -4.03 8.33
CA CYS A 66 -6.22 -2.94 7.39
C CYS A 66 -7.00 -1.66 7.70
N GLY A 67 -7.84 -1.65 8.73
CA GLY A 67 -8.62 -0.48 9.13
C GLY A 67 -9.77 -0.13 8.18
N CYS A 68 -10.28 -1.07 7.38
CA CYS A 68 -11.35 -0.79 6.40
C CYS A 68 -12.73 -0.48 7.02
N GLY A 69 -12.96 -0.80 8.30
CA GLY A 69 -14.22 -0.50 9.00
C GLY A 69 -15.41 -1.38 8.61
N ALA A 70 -15.28 -2.34 7.71
CA ALA A 70 -16.36 -3.23 7.29
C ALA A 70 -17.00 -3.99 8.48
N CYS A 71 -16.16 -4.47 9.39
CA CYS A 71 -16.60 -5.17 10.60
C CYS A 71 -17.42 -4.28 11.56
N GLN A 72 -17.05 -3.00 11.69
CA GLN A 72 -17.80 -2.02 12.49
C GLN A 72 -19.18 -1.78 11.90
N TYR A 73 -19.27 -1.65 10.57
CA TYR A 73 -20.53 -1.40 9.88
C TYR A 73 -21.55 -2.53 10.06
N VAL A 74 -21.12 -3.80 9.93
CA VAL A 74 -22.03 -4.95 10.00
C VAL A 74 -22.40 -5.39 11.41
N CYS A 75 -21.79 -4.78 12.44
CA CYS A 75 -22.04 -5.18 13.82
C CYS A 75 -23.43 -4.73 14.30
N PRO A 76 -24.38 -5.65 14.56
CA PRO A 76 -25.77 -5.29 14.87
C PRO A 76 -25.91 -4.57 16.21
N VAL A 77 -24.99 -4.79 17.13
CA VAL A 77 -24.99 -4.18 18.48
C VAL A 77 -23.90 -3.13 18.65
N GLN A 78 -23.26 -2.70 17.54
CA GLN A 78 -22.23 -1.66 17.55
C GLN A 78 -21.07 -1.94 18.55
N ALA A 79 -20.74 -3.21 18.76
CA ALA A 79 -19.69 -3.63 19.68
C ALA A 79 -18.27 -3.32 19.14
N ILE A 80 -18.13 -2.88 17.87
CA ILE A 80 -16.83 -2.68 17.23
C ILE A 80 -16.57 -1.20 17.01
N LYS A 81 -15.39 -0.74 17.46
CA LYS A 81 -14.86 0.59 17.20
C LYS A 81 -13.57 0.51 16.38
N MET A 82 -13.25 1.58 15.65
CA MET A 82 -11.98 1.73 14.95
C MET A 82 -11.09 2.64 15.80
N ASP A 83 -10.27 2.04 16.62
CA ASP A 83 -9.34 2.77 17.49
C ASP A 83 -8.04 3.10 16.77
N ASN A 84 -7.33 4.13 17.24
CA ASN A 84 -6.00 4.45 16.78
C ASN A 84 -4.98 3.76 17.70
N SER A 85 -4.23 2.83 17.18
CA SER A 85 -3.19 2.11 17.91
C SER A 85 -1.86 2.21 17.15
N CYS A 86 -0.86 2.81 17.79
CA CYS A 86 0.47 3.02 17.19
C CYS A 86 0.40 3.71 15.81
N GLY A 87 -0.48 4.71 15.68
CA GLY A 87 -0.68 5.44 14.43
C GLY A 87 -1.45 4.68 13.35
N PHE A 88 -2.10 3.54 13.67
CA PHE A 88 -2.93 2.79 12.74
C PHE A 88 -4.37 2.67 13.26
N LYS A 89 -5.33 2.74 12.33
CA LYS A 89 -6.72 2.39 12.61
C LYS A 89 -6.85 0.88 12.69
N LYS A 90 -7.33 0.38 13.84
CA LYS A 90 -7.58 -1.05 14.09
C LYS A 90 -8.95 -1.24 14.71
N ALA A 91 -9.61 -2.36 14.37
CA ALA A 91 -10.85 -2.74 15.03
C ALA A 91 -10.58 -3.21 16.45
N SER A 92 -11.37 -2.73 17.40
CA SER A 92 -11.46 -3.25 18.77
C SER A 92 -12.89 -3.67 19.07
N VAL A 93 -13.06 -4.74 19.86
CA VAL A 93 -14.36 -5.34 20.17
C VAL A 93 -14.68 -5.16 21.64
N ASN A 94 -15.81 -4.49 21.94
CA ASN A 94 -16.34 -4.47 23.29
C ASN A 94 -17.00 -5.82 23.64
N ARG A 95 -16.27 -6.64 24.39
CA ARG A 95 -16.68 -7.99 24.77
C ARG A 95 -17.95 -8.04 25.61
N LYS A 96 -18.26 -6.97 26.38
CA LYS A 96 -19.44 -6.92 27.24
C LYS A 96 -20.77 -6.92 26.48
N ILE A 97 -20.76 -6.42 25.24
CA ILE A 97 -21.97 -6.31 24.39
C ILE A 97 -21.87 -7.15 23.10
N CYS A 98 -20.74 -7.82 22.85
CA CYS A 98 -20.54 -8.64 21.67
C CYS A 98 -21.42 -9.90 21.74
N LEU A 99 -22.23 -10.13 20.69
CA LEU A 99 -23.08 -11.33 20.57
C LEU A 99 -22.34 -12.55 20.02
N ASN A 100 -21.07 -12.46 19.74
CA ASN A 100 -20.26 -13.51 19.12
C ASN A 100 -20.86 -14.12 17.83
N CYS A 101 -21.62 -13.34 17.07
CA CYS A 101 -22.42 -13.76 15.92
C CYS A 101 -21.63 -13.99 14.63
N GLY A 102 -20.33 -13.66 14.59
CA GLY A 102 -19.45 -13.89 13.45
C GLY A 102 -19.66 -12.98 12.23
N LYS A 103 -20.63 -12.07 12.21
CA LYS A 103 -20.87 -11.17 11.05
C LYS A 103 -19.63 -10.36 10.66
N CYS A 104 -18.87 -9.89 11.64
CA CYS A 104 -17.63 -9.15 11.45
C CYS A 104 -16.52 -10.00 10.84
N VAL A 105 -16.46 -11.30 11.18
CA VAL A 105 -15.51 -12.26 10.61
C VAL A 105 -15.80 -12.49 9.13
N ASN A 106 -17.09 -12.63 8.77
CA ASN A 106 -17.52 -12.90 7.41
C ASN A 106 -17.15 -11.77 6.42
N VAL A 107 -17.13 -10.51 6.87
CA VAL A 107 -16.77 -9.36 6.02
C VAL A 107 -15.28 -9.00 6.11
N CYS A 108 -14.53 -9.57 7.05
CA CYS A 108 -13.13 -9.23 7.22
C CYS A 108 -12.30 -9.73 6.02
N PRO A 109 -11.53 -8.84 5.37
CA PRO A 109 -10.70 -9.25 4.22
C PRO A 109 -9.52 -10.14 4.61
N PHE A 110 -9.12 -10.20 5.87
CA PHE A 110 -8.02 -11.03 6.38
C PHE A 110 -8.47 -12.34 7.02
N ILE A 111 -9.76 -12.45 7.35
CA ILE A 111 -10.36 -13.66 7.93
C ILE A 111 -11.34 -14.25 6.92
N GLY A 112 -11.45 -15.55 6.88
CA GLY A 112 -12.38 -16.23 6.00
C GLY A 112 -11.94 -16.29 4.52
N ARG A 113 -12.76 -16.96 3.72
CA ARG A 113 -12.49 -17.21 2.29
C ARG A 113 -12.71 -15.94 1.48
N GLN A 114 -11.76 -15.63 0.60
CA GLN A 114 -11.82 -14.53 -0.35
C GLN A 114 -11.96 -15.08 -1.77
N GLU A 115 -12.98 -14.64 -2.49
CA GLU A 115 -13.05 -14.80 -3.93
C GLU A 115 -12.30 -13.64 -4.56
N SER A 116 -11.09 -13.87 -5.03
CA SER A 116 -10.26 -12.88 -5.70
C SER A 116 -9.71 -13.45 -6.99
N LYS A 117 -9.64 -12.64 -8.02
CA LYS A 117 -9.03 -12.98 -9.31
C LYS A 117 -7.53 -12.71 -9.25
N LYS A 118 -6.74 -13.54 -9.91
CA LYS A 118 -5.32 -13.23 -10.11
C LYS A 118 -5.19 -12.07 -11.10
N ILE A 119 -4.20 -11.23 -10.91
CA ILE A 119 -3.95 -10.10 -11.82
C ILE A 119 -3.59 -10.56 -13.23
N CYS A 120 -2.92 -11.71 -13.35
CA CYS A 120 -2.59 -12.28 -14.65
C CYS A 120 -3.81 -12.71 -15.49
N ASP A 121 -5.00 -12.84 -14.87
CA ASP A 121 -6.25 -13.15 -15.57
C ASP A 121 -6.92 -11.88 -16.17
N GLY A 122 -6.39 -10.71 -15.85
CA GLY A 122 -6.88 -9.42 -16.36
C GLY A 122 -6.23 -8.99 -17.66
N LYS A 123 -6.85 -8.00 -18.31
CA LYS A 123 -6.31 -7.34 -19.52
C LYS A 123 -5.51 -6.10 -19.09
N LEU A 124 -4.24 -6.05 -19.47
CA LEU A 124 -3.39 -4.89 -19.17
C LEU A 124 -3.46 -3.86 -20.28
N LEU A 125 -3.62 -2.61 -19.87
CA LEU A 125 -3.57 -1.42 -20.71
C LEU A 125 -2.56 -0.42 -20.15
N SER A 126 -1.98 0.40 -21.03
CA SER A 126 -1.38 1.68 -20.65
C SER A 126 -2.39 2.79 -20.89
N TYR A 127 -2.37 3.84 -20.04
CA TYR A 127 -3.21 5.02 -20.25
C TYR A 127 -2.46 6.30 -19.89
N LYS A 128 -2.60 7.31 -20.78
CA LYS A 128 -2.09 8.66 -20.56
C LYS A 128 -3.11 9.66 -21.09
N ASP A 129 -3.60 10.53 -20.22
CA ASP A 129 -4.59 11.54 -20.56
C ASP A 129 -4.04 12.57 -21.57
N ASN A 130 -4.90 13.07 -22.47
CA ASN A 130 -4.52 14.12 -23.41
C ASN A 130 -4.53 15.52 -22.78
N ASP A 131 -5.26 15.70 -21.68
CA ASP A 131 -5.36 16.98 -20.99
C ASP A 131 -4.14 17.19 -20.07
N ARG A 132 -3.32 18.19 -20.40
CA ARG A 132 -2.14 18.59 -19.63
C ARG A 132 -2.48 18.99 -18.19
N ALA A 133 -3.62 19.62 -17.96
CA ALA A 133 -4.02 20.04 -16.62
C ALA A 133 -4.33 18.82 -15.73
N VAL A 134 -4.99 17.80 -16.29
CA VAL A 134 -5.21 16.51 -15.63
C VAL A 134 -3.89 15.82 -15.32
N LEU A 135 -2.96 15.77 -16.27
CA LEU A 135 -1.65 15.16 -16.09
C LEU A 135 -0.85 15.84 -14.97
N LEU A 136 -0.81 17.17 -14.93
CA LEU A 136 -0.03 17.92 -13.94
C LEU A 136 -0.51 17.68 -12.50
N ARG A 137 -1.81 17.51 -12.29
CA ARG A 137 -2.40 17.26 -10.96
C ARG A 137 -2.43 15.79 -10.57
N SER A 138 -2.27 14.88 -11.52
CA SER A 138 -2.28 13.43 -11.28
C SER A 138 -0.90 12.91 -10.92
N SER A 139 -0.82 11.87 -10.10
CA SER A 139 0.44 11.21 -9.75
C SER A 139 1.09 10.50 -10.94
N SER A 140 0.30 10.10 -11.93
CA SER A 140 0.73 9.39 -13.15
C SER A 140 -0.08 9.87 -14.36
N GLY A 141 -0.53 8.99 -15.22
CA GLY A 141 -1.20 9.27 -16.51
C GLY A 141 -2.64 9.78 -16.44
N GLY A 142 -3.24 10.02 -15.27
CA GLY A 142 -4.53 10.70 -15.13
C GLY A 142 -5.77 9.82 -15.16
N ILE A 143 -5.65 8.48 -15.27
CA ILE A 143 -6.78 7.55 -15.40
C ILE A 143 -7.81 7.68 -14.27
N ALA A 144 -7.38 7.85 -13.01
CA ALA A 144 -8.30 7.96 -11.88
C ALA A 144 -9.21 9.20 -11.98
N TYR A 145 -8.65 10.33 -12.42
CA TYR A 145 -9.44 11.53 -12.70
C TYR A 145 -10.45 11.28 -13.80
N ARG A 146 -10.04 10.65 -14.90
CA ARG A 146 -10.91 10.43 -16.04
C ARG A 146 -12.05 9.46 -15.74
N ILE A 147 -11.78 8.39 -14.99
CA ILE A 147 -12.80 7.47 -14.46
C ILE A 147 -13.81 8.24 -13.58
N ALA A 148 -13.33 9.08 -12.65
CA ALA A 148 -14.20 9.86 -11.78
C ALA A 148 -15.03 10.89 -12.56
N TYR A 149 -14.41 11.58 -13.52
CA TYR A 149 -15.08 12.55 -14.39
C TYR A 149 -16.20 11.90 -15.20
N GLN A 150 -15.91 10.78 -15.87
CA GLN A 150 -16.91 10.03 -16.64
C GLN A 150 -18.05 9.53 -15.74
N GLY A 151 -17.71 9.01 -14.55
CA GLY A 151 -18.73 8.58 -13.60
C GLY A 151 -19.69 9.71 -13.20
N ILE A 152 -19.18 10.91 -12.90
CA ILE A 152 -20.05 12.07 -12.59
C ILE A 152 -20.93 12.45 -13.77
N ILE A 153 -20.39 12.46 -15.01
CA ILE A 153 -21.20 12.77 -16.20
C ILE A 153 -22.30 11.74 -16.40
N SER A 154 -22.01 10.46 -16.14
CA SER A 154 -22.98 9.37 -16.23
C SER A 154 -23.91 9.29 -15.00
N GLY A 155 -23.88 10.29 -14.11
CA GLY A 155 -24.77 10.41 -12.95
C GLY A 155 -24.39 9.53 -11.75
N CYS A 156 -23.16 8.99 -11.71
CA CYS A 156 -22.66 8.24 -10.57
C CYS A 156 -22.15 9.16 -9.45
N TYR A 157 -22.17 8.67 -8.22
CA TYR A 157 -21.39 9.25 -7.14
C TYR A 157 -19.99 8.61 -7.11
N ILE A 158 -19.00 9.38 -6.69
CA ILE A 158 -17.62 8.91 -6.61
C ILE A 158 -17.17 8.84 -5.16
N VAL A 159 -16.65 7.69 -4.76
CA VAL A 159 -15.95 7.52 -3.47
C VAL A 159 -14.46 7.50 -3.74
N GLY A 160 -13.72 8.37 -3.05
CA GLY A 160 -12.27 8.47 -3.19
C GLY A 160 -11.63 9.05 -1.94
N CYS A 161 -10.31 9.25 -2.00
CA CYS A 161 -9.52 9.73 -0.87
C CYS A 161 -9.06 11.16 -1.09
N LYS A 162 -9.34 12.08 -0.14
CA LYS A 162 -8.78 13.42 -0.10
C LYS A 162 -7.73 13.59 0.99
N PHE A 163 -6.91 14.61 0.88
CA PHE A 163 -6.00 15.03 1.95
C PHE A 163 -6.66 16.14 2.77
N ASN A 164 -6.85 15.90 4.06
CA ASN A 164 -7.33 16.92 5.00
C ASN A 164 -6.11 17.73 5.47
N LYS A 165 -6.03 18.96 4.98
CA LYS A 165 -4.90 19.90 5.20
C LYS A 165 -4.78 20.37 6.65
N GLU A 166 -5.90 20.41 7.39
CA GLU A 166 -5.91 20.86 8.77
C GLU A 166 -5.47 19.77 9.74
N GLN A 167 -5.85 18.53 9.44
CA GLN A 167 -5.52 17.37 10.27
C GLN A 167 -4.29 16.60 9.79
N LEU A 168 -3.78 16.91 8.59
CA LEU A 168 -2.69 16.20 7.90
C LEU A 168 -2.97 14.69 7.78
N LYS A 169 -4.21 14.36 7.35
CA LYS A 169 -4.71 12.98 7.24
C LYS A 169 -5.31 12.72 5.88
N ALA A 170 -5.27 11.48 5.48
CA ALA A 170 -6.05 11.01 4.36
C ALA A 170 -7.47 10.64 4.82
N GLU A 171 -8.48 11.09 4.11
CA GLU A 171 -9.89 10.86 4.42
C GLU A 171 -10.63 10.34 3.20
N THR A 172 -11.43 9.31 3.39
CA THR A 172 -12.33 8.84 2.34
C THR A 172 -13.59 9.68 2.35
N ILE A 173 -13.97 10.18 1.19
CA ILE A 173 -15.17 11.00 0.99
C ILE A 173 -16.00 10.48 -0.18
N LEU A 174 -17.28 10.87 -0.21
CA LEU A 174 -18.18 10.70 -1.35
C LEU A 174 -18.45 12.08 -1.95
N ILE A 175 -18.21 12.22 -3.26
CA ILE A 175 -18.46 13.44 -4.03
C ILE A 175 -19.55 13.20 -5.07
N LYS A 176 -20.22 14.29 -5.50
CA LYS A 176 -21.38 14.28 -6.39
C LYS A 176 -21.26 15.24 -7.58
N ASP A 177 -20.19 16.02 -7.65
CA ASP A 177 -19.97 17.09 -8.61
C ASP A 177 -18.54 17.03 -9.18
N LYS A 178 -18.35 17.70 -10.32
CA LYS A 178 -17.06 17.72 -11.07
C LYS A 178 -15.98 18.51 -10.35
N GLU A 179 -16.35 19.57 -9.67
CA GLU A 179 -15.47 20.52 -8.99
C GLU A 179 -14.70 19.80 -7.89
N SER A 180 -15.38 18.91 -7.17
CA SER A 180 -14.81 18.10 -6.08
C SER A 180 -13.84 17.00 -6.53
N ILE A 181 -13.79 16.65 -7.83
CA ILE A 181 -12.86 15.61 -8.32
C ILE A 181 -11.40 16.01 -8.05
N ASN A 182 -11.09 17.30 -8.12
CA ASN A 182 -9.74 17.81 -7.87
C ASN A 182 -9.23 17.50 -6.45
N GLU A 183 -10.11 17.36 -5.46
CA GLU A 183 -9.74 16.98 -4.09
C GLU A 183 -9.25 15.52 -4.00
N LEU A 184 -9.71 14.68 -4.92
CA LEU A 184 -9.35 13.26 -4.97
C LEU A 184 -8.03 13.02 -5.71
N GLN A 185 -7.56 13.97 -6.54
CA GLN A 185 -6.34 13.80 -7.34
C GLN A 185 -5.09 13.67 -6.46
N GLY A 186 -4.11 12.97 -7.00
CA GLY A 186 -2.81 12.72 -6.35
C GLY A 186 -2.85 11.59 -5.31
N SER A 187 -1.72 10.89 -5.18
CA SER A 187 -1.53 9.84 -4.18
C SER A 187 -1.43 10.43 -2.77
N LYS A 188 -1.98 9.72 -1.79
CA LYS A 188 -1.84 10.03 -0.35
C LYS A 188 -1.26 8.80 0.31
N TYR A 189 0.01 8.84 0.69
CA TYR A 189 0.71 7.70 1.29
C TYR A 189 0.44 7.59 2.79
N LEU A 190 -0.84 7.56 3.15
CA LEU A 190 -1.36 7.49 4.52
C LEU A 190 -2.56 6.53 4.57
N GLN A 191 -2.84 6.00 5.75
CA GLN A 191 -4.08 5.26 5.97
C GLN A 191 -5.26 6.22 5.90
N SER A 192 -6.23 5.95 5.03
CA SER A 192 -7.44 6.76 4.98
C SER A 192 -8.36 6.46 6.17
N SER A 193 -8.96 7.50 6.70
CA SER A 193 -9.97 7.45 7.77
C SER A 193 -11.39 7.54 7.21
N ASN A 194 -12.38 7.41 8.09
CA ASN A 194 -13.83 7.60 7.83
C ASN A 194 -14.48 6.57 6.89
N PHE A 195 -13.81 5.47 6.59
CA PHE A 195 -14.31 4.49 5.64
C PHE A 195 -15.66 3.86 6.08
N ASN A 196 -15.84 3.63 7.39
CA ASN A 196 -17.09 3.14 7.96
C ASN A 196 -18.28 4.10 7.73
N GLN A 197 -18.07 5.41 7.83
CA GLN A 197 -19.09 6.42 7.52
C GLN A 197 -19.44 6.44 6.04
N ILE A 198 -18.44 6.20 5.18
CA ILE A 198 -18.66 6.10 3.74
C ILE A 198 -19.47 4.87 3.37
N ILE A 199 -19.26 3.72 4.02
CA ILE A 199 -20.06 2.51 3.78
C ILE A 199 -21.56 2.83 3.99
N LYS A 200 -21.91 3.57 5.04
CA LYS A 200 -23.30 4.02 5.26
C LYS A 200 -23.79 4.91 4.13
N LYS A 201 -23.01 5.92 3.73
CA LYS A 201 -23.37 6.81 2.60
C LYS A 201 -23.56 6.04 1.29
N VAL A 202 -22.73 5.02 1.04
CA VAL A 202 -22.85 4.12 -0.11
C VAL A 202 -24.13 3.28 -0.02
N GLN A 203 -24.48 2.79 1.18
CA GLN A 203 -25.72 2.05 1.41
C GLN A 203 -26.96 2.90 1.10
N ASP A 204 -26.95 4.16 1.53
CA ASP A 204 -28.08 5.09 1.42
C ASP A 204 -28.11 5.82 0.06
N ALA A 205 -27.11 5.63 -0.81
CA ALA A 205 -27.05 6.31 -2.10
C ALA A 205 -28.16 5.83 -3.06
N ASP A 206 -28.75 6.78 -3.77
CA ASP A 206 -29.78 6.59 -4.81
C ASP A 206 -29.22 6.47 -6.22
N LYS A 207 -27.90 6.57 -6.38
CA LYS A 207 -27.18 6.53 -7.65
C LYS A 207 -26.15 5.40 -7.67
N ASN A 208 -25.74 5.04 -8.88
CA ASN A 208 -24.58 4.16 -9.09
C ASN A 208 -23.31 4.78 -8.51
N ILE A 209 -22.35 3.97 -8.16
CA ILE A 209 -21.14 4.41 -7.45
C ILE A 209 -19.90 3.89 -8.16
N ILE A 210 -18.90 4.76 -8.30
CA ILE A 210 -17.53 4.34 -8.58
C ILE A 210 -16.72 4.51 -7.29
N LEU A 211 -16.18 3.41 -6.76
CA LEU A 211 -15.52 3.36 -5.48
C LEU A 211 -14.02 3.06 -5.64
N PHE A 212 -13.20 4.05 -5.32
CA PHE A 212 -11.75 3.92 -5.26
C PHE A 212 -11.29 3.53 -3.85
N GLY A 213 -10.33 2.62 -3.77
CA GLY A 213 -9.73 2.22 -2.49
C GLY A 213 -8.47 1.40 -2.66
N THR A 214 -7.80 1.10 -1.54
CA THR A 214 -6.74 0.09 -1.57
C THR A 214 -7.36 -1.30 -1.75
N PRO A 215 -6.62 -2.30 -2.27
CA PRO A 215 -7.20 -3.62 -2.56
C PRO A 215 -7.85 -4.29 -1.35
N CYS A 216 -7.27 -4.12 -0.16
CA CYS A 216 -7.83 -4.68 1.08
C CYS A 216 -9.13 -3.95 1.52
N GLN A 217 -9.25 -2.65 1.27
CA GLN A 217 -10.49 -1.89 1.51
C GLN A 217 -11.60 -2.35 0.56
N ILE A 218 -11.28 -2.43 -0.74
CA ILE A 218 -12.22 -2.95 -1.75
C ILE A 218 -12.69 -4.35 -1.39
N ALA A 219 -11.77 -5.25 -1.00
CA ALA A 219 -12.12 -6.61 -0.60
C ALA A 219 -13.11 -6.65 0.57
N GLY A 220 -12.93 -5.81 1.59
CA GLY A 220 -13.84 -5.72 2.73
C GLY A 220 -15.23 -5.17 2.36
N ILE A 221 -15.27 -4.11 1.52
CA ILE A 221 -16.53 -3.48 1.10
C ILE A 221 -17.30 -4.37 0.13
N LYS A 222 -16.63 -5.00 -0.80
CA LYS A 222 -17.28 -5.90 -1.75
C LYS A 222 -17.98 -7.06 -1.04
N LYS A 223 -17.52 -7.49 0.14
CA LYS A 223 -18.22 -8.46 0.97
C LYS A 223 -19.52 -7.94 1.59
N ILE A 224 -19.67 -6.64 1.76
CA ILE A 224 -20.90 -6.04 2.27
C ILE A 224 -21.93 -5.90 1.15
N PHE A 225 -21.53 -5.32 0.03
CA PHE A 225 -22.46 -4.96 -1.04
C PHE A 225 -22.54 -6.02 -2.14
N GLY A 226 -21.47 -6.78 -2.37
CA GLY A 226 -21.41 -7.76 -3.46
C GLY A 226 -21.75 -7.10 -4.80
N ASP A 227 -22.56 -7.81 -5.59
CA ASP A 227 -23.09 -7.33 -6.86
C ASP A 227 -24.52 -6.77 -6.75
N LYS A 228 -25.03 -6.59 -5.52
CA LYS A 228 -26.42 -6.13 -5.25
C LYS A 228 -26.64 -4.65 -5.52
N LYS A 229 -25.59 -3.84 -5.61
CA LYS A 229 -25.63 -2.44 -6.04
C LYS A 229 -24.77 -2.27 -7.27
N ASP A 230 -25.14 -1.32 -8.13
CA ASP A 230 -24.33 -0.92 -9.26
C ASP A 230 -23.10 -0.12 -8.78
N ILE A 231 -22.14 -0.87 -8.27
CA ILE A 231 -20.84 -0.33 -7.83
C ILE A 231 -19.77 -0.83 -8.80
N ILE A 232 -18.99 0.10 -9.34
CA ILE A 232 -17.73 -0.20 -10.02
C ILE A 232 -16.61 -0.01 -9.00
N TYR A 233 -15.87 -1.07 -8.75
CA TYR A 233 -14.76 -1.07 -7.82
C TYR A 233 -13.44 -0.81 -8.53
N VAL A 234 -12.70 0.20 -8.08
CA VAL A 234 -11.38 0.55 -8.60
C VAL A 234 -10.35 0.43 -7.48
N ASP A 235 -9.42 -0.51 -7.59
CA ASP A 235 -8.33 -0.60 -6.62
C ASP A 235 -7.00 -0.05 -7.16
N LEU A 236 -6.08 0.21 -6.23
CA LEU A 236 -4.79 0.81 -6.52
C LEU A 236 -3.68 -0.25 -6.41
N ILE A 237 -2.63 -0.13 -7.23
CA ILE A 237 -1.36 -0.81 -6.96
C ILE A 237 -0.80 -0.21 -5.67
N CYS A 238 -0.84 -0.98 -4.58
CA CYS A 238 -0.54 -0.51 -3.24
C CYS A 238 0.75 -1.13 -2.70
N HIS A 239 1.71 -0.30 -2.32
CA HIS A 239 2.99 -0.76 -1.75
C HIS A 239 2.92 -1.04 -0.24
N GLY A 240 2.00 -0.42 0.47
CA GLY A 240 1.83 -0.49 1.91
C GLY A 240 1.35 0.84 2.49
N VAL A 241 1.01 0.83 3.77
CA VAL A 241 0.50 2.01 4.49
C VAL A 241 1.35 2.23 5.73
N PRO A 242 2.06 3.37 5.84
CA PRO A 242 2.87 3.70 7.01
C PRO A 242 1.99 4.11 8.19
N SER A 243 2.57 4.09 9.40
CA SER A 243 1.95 4.69 10.57
C SER A 243 1.67 6.18 10.35
N GLN A 244 0.54 6.66 10.85
CA GLN A 244 0.21 8.10 10.86
C GLN A 244 1.27 8.92 11.64
N SER A 245 1.96 8.29 12.59
CA SER A 245 3.02 8.92 13.37
C SER A 245 4.22 9.34 12.51
N VAL A 246 4.44 8.68 11.35
CA VAL A 246 5.42 9.15 10.35
C VAL A 246 5.06 10.55 9.84
N MET A 247 3.79 10.80 9.54
CA MET A 247 3.33 12.13 9.09
C MET A 247 3.44 13.15 10.22
N SER A 248 3.13 12.77 11.46
CA SER A 248 3.29 13.65 12.62
C SER A 248 4.74 14.07 12.82
N LYS A 249 5.68 13.11 12.79
CA LYS A 249 7.13 13.36 12.87
C LYS A 249 7.65 14.19 11.70
N TYR A 250 7.17 13.90 10.49
CA TYR A 250 7.52 14.66 9.30
C TYR A 250 7.06 16.12 9.41
N PHE A 251 5.86 16.34 9.93
CA PHE A 251 5.36 17.70 10.10
C PHE A 251 6.17 18.47 11.15
N GLU A 252 6.56 17.86 12.27
CA GLU A 252 7.45 18.51 13.26
C GLU A 252 8.84 18.82 12.66
N TYR A 253 9.35 17.98 11.77
CA TYR A 253 10.55 18.29 10.98
C TYR A 253 10.37 19.53 10.11
N LEU A 254 9.26 19.60 9.34
CA LEU A 254 8.95 20.76 8.48
C LEU A 254 8.76 22.05 9.29
N LYS A 255 8.09 21.96 10.43
CA LYS A 255 7.89 23.05 11.37
C LYS A 255 9.22 23.57 11.90
N ARG A 256 10.07 22.68 12.42
CA ARG A 256 11.36 23.03 13.02
C ARG A 256 12.34 23.63 12.01
N LYS A 257 12.45 23.04 10.82
CA LYS A 257 13.44 23.45 9.80
C LYS A 257 12.98 24.58 8.91
N TYR A 258 11.68 24.63 8.59
CA TYR A 258 11.16 25.54 7.56
C TYR A 258 10.01 26.43 8.07
N GLY A 259 9.62 26.27 9.33
CA GLY A 259 8.58 27.11 9.96
C GLY A 259 7.18 26.90 9.42
N PHE A 260 6.86 25.69 8.88
CA PHE A 260 5.51 25.36 8.48
C PHE A 260 4.57 25.25 9.69
N VAL A 261 3.28 25.61 9.50
CA VAL A 261 2.22 25.42 10.49
C VAL A 261 1.13 24.53 9.91
N LYS A 262 0.42 23.77 10.76
CA LYS A 262 -0.57 22.79 10.26
C LYS A 262 -1.67 23.42 9.40
N LYS A 263 -2.13 24.59 9.80
CA LYS A 263 -3.22 25.29 9.13
C LYS A 263 -2.84 25.62 7.68
N ASN A 264 -3.67 25.25 6.72
CA ASN A 264 -3.51 25.52 5.30
C ASN A 264 -2.22 24.95 4.67
N THR A 265 -1.65 23.86 5.24
CA THR A 265 -0.53 23.15 4.63
C THR A 265 -1.04 22.10 3.65
N ASP A 266 -0.65 22.22 2.39
CA ASP A 266 -0.93 21.24 1.33
C ASP A 266 0.29 20.38 1.02
N ILE A 267 0.09 19.12 0.69
CA ILE A 267 1.17 18.18 0.39
C ILE A 267 0.87 17.45 -0.92
N LEU A 268 1.74 17.61 -1.89
CA LEU A 268 1.80 16.80 -3.09
C LEU A 268 2.83 15.69 -2.87
N PHE A 269 2.36 14.51 -2.53
CA PHE A 269 3.23 13.34 -2.32
C PHE A 269 3.95 12.88 -3.61
N ARG A 270 3.44 13.25 -4.77
CA ARG A 270 3.96 12.88 -6.08
C ARG A 270 3.98 14.10 -6.99
N ASP A 271 4.82 15.09 -6.65
CA ASP A 271 5.05 16.25 -7.50
C ASP A 271 5.91 15.86 -8.72
N LYS A 272 5.42 16.19 -9.91
CA LYS A 272 6.09 15.94 -11.19
C LYS A 272 6.88 17.13 -11.73
N LYS A 273 7.13 18.15 -10.91
CA LYS A 273 7.85 19.36 -11.29
C LYS A 273 9.16 19.08 -12.03
N TYR A 274 9.86 18.01 -11.63
CA TYR A 274 11.13 17.59 -12.25
C TYR A 274 11.03 16.30 -13.04
N GLY A 275 9.81 15.90 -13.44
CA GLY A 275 9.49 14.68 -14.15
C GLY A 275 8.94 13.57 -13.25
N TRP A 276 8.16 12.70 -13.85
CA TRP A 276 7.41 11.64 -13.17
C TRP A 276 8.31 10.64 -12.42
N GLU A 277 9.43 10.21 -13.02
CA GLU A 277 10.31 9.19 -12.44
C GLU A 277 11.05 9.67 -11.18
N LYS A 278 11.33 10.98 -11.07
CA LYS A 278 12.13 11.53 -9.97
C LYS A 278 11.42 11.49 -8.63
N ARG A 279 10.09 11.51 -8.63
CA ARG A 279 9.25 11.42 -7.43
C ARG A 279 9.66 12.40 -6.33
N TYR A 280 9.24 13.63 -6.50
CA TYR A 280 9.38 14.67 -5.47
C TYR A 280 8.17 14.66 -4.54
N ILE A 281 8.36 15.06 -3.29
CA ILE A 281 7.32 15.53 -2.39
C ILE A 281 7.43 17.04 -2.31
N SER A 282 6.30 17.72 -2.41
CA SER A 282 6.25 19.17 -2.28
C SER A 282 5.21 19.56 -1.25
N VAL A 283 5.58 20.49 -0.37
CA VAL A 283 4.73 21.02 0.69
C VAL A 283 4.57 22.52 0.46
N PHE A 284 3.31 22.96 0.49
CA PHE A 284 2.93 24.33 0.19
C PHE A 284 2.19 24.94 1.36
N GLN A 285 2.54 26.16 1.69
CA GLN A 285 1.82 27.02 2.61
C GLN A 285 2.01 28.45 2.10
N GLU A 286 1.12 29.36 2.47
CA GLU A 286 1.22 30.77 2.07
C GLU A 286 2.64 31.32 2.28
N GLY A 287 3.26 31.78 1.19
CA GLY A 287 4.63 32.30 1.18
C GLY A 287 5.76 31.28 1.38
N LYS A 288 5.47 29.97 1.49
CA LYS A 288 6.47 28.92 1.73
C LYS A 288 6.28 27.74 0.81
N ILE A 289 7.39 27.25 0.27
CA ILE A 289 7.44 26.02 -0.53
C ILE A 289 8.64 25.18 -0.07
N TYR A 290 8.38 23.93 0.28
CA TYR A 290 9.40 22.91 0.42
C TYR A 290 9.23 21.89 -0.70
N SER A 291 10.31 21.46 -1.33
CA SER A 291 10.27 20.43 -2.37
C SER A 291 11.57 19.63 -2.34
N GLU A 292 11.48 18.33 -2.17
CA GLU A 292 12.66 17.46 -2.08
C GLU A 292 12.45 16.13 -2.81
N GLU A 293 13.53 15.60 -3.37
CA GLU A 293 13.54 14.30 -4.01
C GLU A 293 13.36 13.18 -2.97
N LYS A 294 12.62 12.13 -3.32
CA LYS A 294 12.32 10.98 -2.46
C LYS A 294 13.52 10.39 -1.71
N LYS A 295 14.70 10.36 -2.31
CA LYS A 295 15.91 9.81 -1.69
C LYS A 295 16.45 10.65 -0.53
N LYS A 296 16.09 11.92 -0.46
CA LYS A 296 16.54 12.86 0.56
C LYS A 296 15.44 13.24 1.53
N ASP A 297 14.18 13.18 1.09
CA ASP A 297 13.03 13.55 1.91
C ASP A 297 12.80 12.54 3.03
N PRO A 298 12.67 12.97 4.30
CA PRO A 298 12.53 12.08 5.45
C PRO A 298 11.25 11.22 5.41
N PHE A 299 10.12 11.78 4.94
CA PHE A 299 8.87 11.03 4.83
C PHE A 299 9.01 9.89 3.82
N TYR A 300 9.55 10.19 2.63
CA TYR A 300 9.73 9.20 1.60
C TYR A 300 10.72 8.10 1.99
N ARG A 301 11.80 8.44 2.66
CA ARG A 301 12.79 7.45 3.11
C ARG A 301 12.19 6.45 4.08
N LEU A 302 11.37 6.90 5.04
CA LEU A 302 10.63 6.01 5.95
C LEU A 302 9.53 5.23 5.21
N PHE A 303 8.79 5.89 4.33
CA PHE A 303 7.75 5.21 3.54
C PHE A 303 8.36 4.13 2.63
N GLU A 304 9.37 4.44 1.83
CA GLU A 304 9.96 3.48 0.88
C GLU A 304 10.78 2.37 1.56
N SER A 305 11.26 2.58 2.78
CA SER A 305 11.92 1.52 3.54
C SER A 305 10.99 0.33 3.83
N GLY A 306 9.69 0.58 3.94
CA GLY A 306 8.71 -0.43 4.33
C GLY A 306 8.79 -0.85 5.80
N PHE A 307 9.60 -0.18 6.64
CA PHE A 307 9.89 -0.61 8.02
C PHE A 307 8.80 -0.27 9.03
N CYS A 308 7.90 0.66 8.69
CA CYS A 308 6.84 1.16 9.58
C CYS A 308 5.44 1.01 8.98
N TYR A 309 5.22 -0.03 8.19
CA TYR A 309 3.91 -0.33 7.63
C TYR A 309 2.98 -0.99 8.65
N SER A 310 1.67 -0.92 8.38
CA SER A 310 0.70 -1.73 9.10
C SER A 310 1.03 -3.22 9.00
N ASN A 311 0.83 -3.98 10.08
CA ASN A 311 1.02 -5.43 10.08
C ASN A 311 0.27 -6.12 8.92
N ALA A 312 -0.91 -5.60 8.56
CA ALA A 312 -1.66 -6.08 7.42
C ALA A 312 -0.93 -5.97 6.06
N CYS A 313 0.03 -5.05 5.93
CA CYS A 313 0.80 -4.89 4.71
C CYS A 313 1.89 -5.93 4.53
N TYR A 314 2.43 -6.46 5.63
CA TYR A 314 3.40 -7.56 5.62
C TYR A 314 2.74 -8.92 5.34
N GLU A 315 1.44 -9.03 5.59
CA GLU A 315 0.62 -10.23 5.34
C GLU A 315 -0.44 -9.97 4.25
N CYS A 316 -0.14 -9.08 3.30
CA CYS A 316 -1.07 -8.66 2.26
C CYS A 316 -1.44 -9.84 1.34
N ARG A 317 -2.74 -9.98 1.05
CA ARG A 317 -3.29 -11.04 0.19
C ARG A 317 -3.61 -10.58 -1.22
N TRP A 318 -3.35 -9.30 -1.53
CA TRP A 318 -3.81 -8.64 -2.78
C TRP A 318 -2.67 -8.07 -3.63
N ARG A 319 -1.42 -8.49 -3.44
CA ARG A 319 -0.32 -8.05 -4.30
C ARG A 319 -0.52 -8.49 -5.74
N ASP A 320 -0.80 -9.79 -5.90
CA ASP A 320 -1.03 -10.48 -7.17
C ASP A 320 -2.50 -10.77 -7.48
N LYS A 321 -3.44 -10.29 -6.63
CA LYS A 321 -4.88 -10.54 -6.73
C LYS A 321 -5.69 -9.27 -6.55
N SER A 322 -6.91 -9.26 -7.12
CA SER A 322 -7.86 -8.17 -6.96
C SER A 322 -9.30 -8.66 -6.81
N ASN A 323 -10.09 -7.89 -6.07
CA ASN A 323 -11.55 -8.00 -6.01
C ASN A 323 -12.23 -6.85 -6.79
N ALA A 324 -11.45 -5.92 -7.36
CA ALA A 324 -11.96 -4.79 -8.09
C ALA A 324 -12.32 -5.15 -9.55
N ASP A 325 -13.04 -4.24 -10.21
CA ASP A 325 -13.32 -4.29 -11.63
C ASP A 325 -12.15 -3.74 -12.46
N ILE A 326 -11.42 -2.78 -11.88
CA ILE A 326 -10.24 -2.15 -12.49
C ILE A 326 -9.17 -1.98 -11.40
N ARG A 327 -7.91 -2.30 -11.74
CA ARG A 327 -6.73 -1.94 -10.92
C ARG A 327 -5.91 -0.90 -11.65
N ILE A 328 -5.49 0.16 -10.95
CA ILE A 328 -4.71 1.25 -11.53
C ILE A 328 -3.44 1.53 -10.72
N GLY A 329 -2.41 2.00 -11.43
CA GLY A 329 -1.15 2.42 -10.79
C GLY A 329 -0.21 3.10 -11.77
N ASP A 330 1.04 3.31 -11.33
CA ASP A 330 2.11 3.81 -12.20
C ASP A 330 2.60 2.68 -13.13
N TYR A 331 2.88 3.01 -14.39
CA TYR A 331 3.48 2.05 -15.32
C TYR A 331 5.01 2.04 -15.18
N TRP A 332 5.50 1.37 -14.15
CA TRP A 332 6.95 1.22 -13.96
C TRP A 332 7.56 0.25 -14.99
N GLY A 333 8.87 0.37 -15.20
CA GLY A 333 9.63 -0.46 -16.12
C GLY A 333 10.23 0.33 -17.29
N GLY A 334 10.85 -0.37 -18.22
CA GLY A 334 11.60 0.25 -19.31
C GLY A 334 10.77 0.88 -20.41
N ARG A 335 9.49 0.45 -20.59
CA ARG A 335 8.64 0.83 -21.72
C ARG A 335 8.39 2.34 -21.82
N PHE A 336 8.10 2.99 -20.70
CA PHE A 336 7.82 4.43 -20.65
C PHE A 336 8.90 5.22 -19.91
N LYS A 337 10.12 4.67 -19.89
CA LYS A 337 11.27 5.36 -19.30
C LYS A 337 11.53 6.68 -20.02
N GLY A 338 11.69 7.75 -19.24
CA GLY A 338 11.88 9.11 -19.76
C GLY A 338 10.60 9.89 -20.01
N ASP A 339 9.40 9.30 -19.84
CA ASP A 339 8.16 10.07 -19.88
C ASP A 339 8.08 11.00 -18.67
N ALA A 340 8.00 12.31 -18.93
CA ALA A 340 7.98 13.32 -17.87
C ALA A 340 6.62 13.48 -17.20
N SER A 341 5.53 13.13 -17.89
CA SER A 341 4.15 13.33 -17.41
C SER A 341 3.58 12.12 -16.69
N GLY A 342 4.13 10.93 -16.96
CA GLY A 342 3.68 9.67 -16.38
C GLY A 342 2.60 8.95 -17.18
N VAL A 343 2.65 7.64 -17.12
CA VAL A 343 1.71 6.71 -17.76
C VAL A 343 1.11 5.80 -16.70
N ASN A 344 -0.20 5.57 -16.75
CA ASN A 344 -0.85 4.61 -15.87
C ASN A 344 -0.78 3.19 -16.44
N MET A 345 -0.57 2.24 -15.54
CA MET A 345 -0.87 0.84 -15.72
C MET A 345 -2.32 0.61 -15.29
N VAL A 346 -3.12 -0.02 -16.17
CA VAL A 346 -4.55 -0.28 -15.95
C VAL A 346 -4.82 -1.75 -16.21
N VAL A 347 -5.23 -2.49 -15.18
CA VAL A 347 -5.64 -3.89 -15.34
C VAL A 347 -7.15 -3.97 -15.26
N VAL A 348 -7.78 -4.37 -16.34
CA VAL A 348 -9.23 -4.57 -16.45
C VAL A 348 -9.55 -5.99 -16.00
N MET A 349 -10.35 -6.14 -14.94
CA MET A 349 -10.63 -7.41 -14.27
C MET A 349 -12.06 -7.91 -14.50
N SER A 350 -12.95 -7.09 -15.04
CA SER A 350 -14.36 -7.44 -15.28
C SER A 350 -14.93 -6.75 -16.53
N GLN A 351 -16.08 -7.22 -16.98
CA GLN A 351 -16.79 -6.59 -18.08
C GLN A 351 -17.28 -5.17 -17.72
N LYS A 352 -17.74 -4.92 -16.48
CA LYS A 352 -18.08 -3.56 -16.03
C LYS A 352 -16.88 -2.62 -16.15
N GLY A 353 -15.69 -3.09 -15.75
CA GLY A 353 -14.46 -2.34 -15.91
C GLY A 353 -14.11 -2.08 -17.37
N ALA A 354 -14.30 -3.07 -18.26
CA ALA A 354 -14.04 -2.91 -19.69
C ALA A 354 -14.95 -1.85 -20.32
N MET A 355 -16.24 -1.87 -20.00
CA MET A 355 -17.22 -0.88 -20.50
C MET A 355 -16.82 0.54 -20.08
N LEU A 356 -16.45 0.74 -18.81
CA LEU A 356 -16.02 2.06 -18.32
C LEU A 356 -14.73 2.54 -19.01
N ILE A 357 -13.77 1.64 -19.27
CA ILE A 357 -12.55 1.99 -20.01
C ILE A 357 -12.86 2.35 -21.47
N ASP A 358 -13.80 1.65 -22.11
CA ASP A 358 -14.22 1.98 -23.47
C ASP A 358 -14.86 3.38 -23.58
N GLU A 359 -15.58 3.83 -22.55
CA GLU A 359 -16.16 5.19 -22.51
C GLU A 359 -15.10 6.30 -22.38
N ILE A 360 -13.92 5.97 -21.83
CA ILE A 360 -12.90 6.99 -21.54
C ILE A 360 -11.63 6.88 -22.40
N LYS A 361 -11.49 5.84 -23.21
CA LYS A 361 -10.26 5.58 -23.98
C LYS A 361 -9.88 6.75 -24.92
N ASP A 362 -10.86 7.46 -25.49
CA ASP A 362 -10.64 8.54 -26.44
C ASP A 362 -10.19 9.86 -25.79
N TYR A 363 -10.28 9.98 -24.45
CA TYR A 363 -9.71 11.10 -23.72
C TYR A 363 -8.20 11.01 -23.51
N GLY A 364 -7.56 9.92 -23.93
CA GLY A 364 -6.14 9.69 -23.74
C GLY A 364 -5.57 8.66 -24.71
N GLN A 365 -4.27 8.46 -24.62
CA GLN A 365 -3.57 7.36 -25.27
C GLN A 365 -3.83 6.09 -24.45
N CYS A 366 -4.63 5.18 -24.98
CA CYS A 366 -5.00 3.92 -24.32
C CYS A 366 -4.61 2.74 -25.21
N GLU A 367 -3.64 1.93 -24.78
CA GLU A 367 -3.05 0.86 -25.58
C GLU A 367 -3.02 -0.47 -24.83
N ASN A 368 -3.25 -1.57 -25.57
CA ASN A 368 -3.09 -2.91 -25.02
C ASN A 368 -1.60 -3.20 -24.72
N GLN A 369 -1.35 -3.82 -23.60
CA GLN A 369 -0.01 -4.16 -23.14
C GLN A 369 0.07 -5.65 -22.72
N ASN A 370 1.28 -6.18 -22.62
CA ASN A 370 1.49 -7.53 -22.14
C ASN A 370 1.36 -7.56 -20.62
N ILE A 371 0.54 -8.46 -20.07
CA ILE A 371 0.34 -8.62 -18.63
C ILE A 371 1.65 -8.95 -17.89
N MET A 372 2.64 -9.52 -18.57
CA MET A 372 3.96 -9.77 -18.01
C MET A 372 4.68 -8.48 -17.58
N ASP A 373 4.35 -7.32 -18.19
CA ASP A 373 4.88 -6.04 -17.75
C ASP A 373 4.44 -5.71 -16.31
N TYR A 374 3.21 -6.10 -15.92
CA TYR A 374 2.76 -5.98 -14.54
C TYR A 374 3.58 -6.88 -13.62
N LEU A 375 3.67 -8.15 -13.94
CA LEU A 375 4.34 -9.15 -13.08
C LEU A 375 5.83 -8.87 -12.89
N SER A 376 6.48 -8.29 -13.90
CA SER A 376 7.92 -7.98 -13.87
C SER A 376 8.25 -6.65 -13.19
N ASN A 377 7.33 -5.69 -13.15
CA ASN A 377 7.66 -4.32 -12.76
C ASN A 377 6.86 -3.80 -11.54
N GLN A 378 5.87 -4.58 -11.05
CA GLN A 378 5.12 -4.23 -9.88
C GLN A 378 5.48 -5.11 -8.68
N GLN A 379 5.17 -4.62 -7.49
CA GLN A 379 5.39 -5.39 -6.27
C GLN A 379 4.30 -6.48 -6.15
N THR A 380 4.64 -7.70 -6.52
CA THR A 380 3.75 -8.88 -6.45
C THR A 380 3.91 -9.67 -5.16
N GLU A 381 5.00 -9.43 -4.41
CA GLU A 381 5.31 -10.08 -3.14
C GLU A 381 5.22 -9.11 -1.96
N ASN A 382 5.05 -9.65 -0.78
CA ASN A 382 5.01 -8.85 0.44
C ASN A 382 6.41 -8.39 0.84
N VAL A 383 6.50 -7.16 1.37
CA VAL A 383 7.71 -6.70 2.06
C VAL A 383 7.90 -7.50 3.35
N HIS A 384 9.14 -7.75 3.72
CA HIS A 384 9.45 -8.43 4.97
C HIS A 384 9.27 -7.48 6.15
N LYS A 385 8.60 -7.97 7.21
CA LYS A 385 8.52 -7.24 8.47
C LYS A 385 9.91 -7.22 9.11
N PRO A 386 10.48 -6.03 9.40
CA PRO A 386 11.83 -5.97 9.98
C PRO A 386 11.83 -6.51 11.41
N VAL A 387 12.95 -7.11 11.84
CA VAL A 387 13.09 -7.64 13.20
C VAL A 387 12.97 -6.57 14.28
N PHE A 388 13.27 -5.32 13.94
CA PHE A 388 13.18 -4.15 14.81
C PHE A 388 11.83 -3.39 14.68
N TYR A 389 10.81 -4.04 14.12
CA TYR A 389 9.51 -3.39 13.87
C TYR A 389 8.91 -2.74 15.13
N ASP A 390 8.86 -3.47 16.23
CA ASP A 390 8.25 -2.96 17.46
C ASP A 390 9.04 -1.78 18.03
N SER A 391 10.37 -1.80 17.88
CA SER A 391 11.26 -0.69 18.30
C SER A 391 11.04 0.56 17.45
N ILE A 392 10.97 0.45 16.12
CA ILE A 392 10.72 1.63 15.25
C ILE A 392 9.32 2.21 15.47
N ILE A 393 8.31 1.36 15.72
CA ILE A 393 6.95 1.83 16.05
C ILE A 393 6.94 2.55 17.39
N SER A 394 7.65 2.04 18.41
CA SER A 394 7.79 2.72 19.70
C SER A 394 8.50 4.07 19.56
N ASP A 395 9.58 4.14 18.79
CA ASP A 395 10.32 5.40 18.54
C ASP A 395 9.47 6.41 17.76
N LEU A 396 8.62 5.96 16.86
CA LEU A 396 7.66 6.83 16.14
C LEU A 396 6.61 7.44 17.08
N GLU A 397 6.19 6.75 18.12
CA GLU A 397 5.24 7.24 19.14
C GLU A 397 5.93 8.14 20.20
N ASN A 398 7.23 8.01 20.39
CA ASN A 398 8.00 8.81 21.36
C ASN A 398 8.24 10.23 20.83
N GLU A 399 7.59 11.23 21.41
CA GLU A 399 7.68 12.63 20.97
C GLU A 399 9.10 13.20 21.01
N SER A 400 9.97 12.69 21.89
CA SER A 400 11.35 13.17 22.04
C SER A 400 12.29 12.77 20.90
N ILE A 401 11.93 11.76 20.11
CA ILE A 401 12.75 11.24 19.00
C ILE A 401 12.33 11.88 17.70
N SER A 402 13.26 12.53 17.00
CA SER A 402 13.01 13.15 15.68
C SER A 402 12.95 12.13 14.55
N ILE A 403 12.34 12.53 13.41
CA ILE A 403 12.31 11.67 12.21
C ILE A 403 13.73 11.39 11.66
N GLU A 404 14.65 12.35 11.82
CA GLU A 404 16.04 12.21 11.39
C GLU A 404 16.78 11.16 12.24
N GLU A 405 16.55 11.13 13.56
CA GLU A 405 17.11 10.11 14.44
C GLU A 405 16.57 8.72 14.11
N ILE A 406 15.27 8.58 13.84
CA ILE A 406 14.67 7.32 13.39
C ILE A 406 15.31 6.84 12.08
N ILE A 407 15.48 7.74 11.11
CA ILE A 407 16.15 7.40 9.83
C ILE A 407 17.59 7.00 10.08
N SER A 408 18.32 7.72 10.93
CA SER A 408 19.71 7.41 11.26
C SER A 408 19.86 6.04 11.92
N LYS A 409 18.92 5.70 12.81
CA LYS A 409 18.94 4.44 13.58
C LYS A 409 18.55 3.22 12.75
N TYR A 410 17.52 3.34 11.89
CA TYR A 410 16.92 2.17 11.23
C TYR A 410 17.11 2.12 9.72
N VAL A 411 17.10 3.27 9.02
CA VAL A 411 17.11 3.30 7.55
C VAL A 411 18.53 3.40 7.01
N LEU A 412 19.34 4.33 7.53
CA LEU A 412 20.71 4.56 7.03
C LEU A 412 21.61 3.31 7.08
N PRO A 413 21.62 2.48 8.13
CA PRO A 413 22.44 1.28 8.18
C PRO A 413 22.11 0.32 7.04
N ILE A 414 20.83 0.09 6.77
CA ILE A 414 20.36 -0.80 5.71
C ILE A 414 20.67 -0.22 4.31
N GLU A 415 20.45 1.08 4.12
CA GLU A 415 20.81 1.74 2.86
C GLU A 415 22.34 1.62 2.54
N LYS A 416 23.18 1.79 3.55
CA LYS A 416 24.64 1.63 3.43
C LYS A 416 25.00 0.19 3.08
N GLN A 417 24.40 -0.79 3.74
CA GLN A 417 24.60 -2.20 3.46
C GLN A 417 24.24 -2.52 2.00
N ILE A 418 23.02 -2.14 1.56
CA ILE A 418 22.56 -2.36 0.17
C ILE A 418 23.51 -1.69 -0.84
N ALA A 419 24.01 -0.48 -0.55
CA ALA A 419 24.94 0.22 -1.43
C ALA A 419 26.28 -0.53 -1.54
N THR A 420 26.79 -1.06 -0.44
CA THR A 420 28.03 -1.87 -0.40
C THR A 420 27.86 -3.16 -1.21
N GLU A 421 26.77 -3.90 -1.01
CA GLU A 421 26.45 -5.14 -1.74
C GLU A 421 26.34 -4.90 -3.25
N ARG A 422 25.67 -3.81 -3.66
CA ARG A 422 25.59 -3.43 -5.08
C ARG A 422 26.97 -3.12 -5.70
N THR A 423 27.83 -2.48 -4.94
CA THR A 423 29.20 -2.16 -5.39
C THR A 423 30.02 -3.43 -5.56
N LEU A 424 29.97 -4.33 -4.59
CA LEU A 424 30.65 -5.62 -4.64
C LEU A 424 30.17 -6.48 -5.81
N ARG A 425 28.85 -6.55 -6.04
CA ARG A 425 28.27 -7.27 -7.19
C ARG A 425 28.77 -6.70 -8.53
N LYS A 426 28.87 -5.37 -8.67
CA LYS A 426 29.43 -4.74 -9.89
C LYS A 426 30.90 -5.12 -10.10
N VAL A 427 31.68 -5.11 -9.02
CA VAL A 427 33.12 -5.52 -9.09
C VAL A 427 33.21 -6.99 -9.47
N LYS A 428 32.47 -7.89 -8.85
CA LYS A 428 32.46 -9.33 -9.17
C LYS A 428 32.09 -9.58 -10.64
N ASN A 429 31.05 -8.94 -11.17
CA ASN A 429 30.65 -9.07 -12.57
C ASN A 429 31.73 -8.56 -13.52
N LYS A 430 32.43 -7.47 -13.15
CA LYS A 430 33.56 -6.94 -13.98
C LYS A 430 34.75 -7.88 -13.97
N VAL A 431 35.10 -8.50 -12.84
CA VAL A 431 36.17 -9.50 -12.73
C VAL A 431 35.83 -10.75 -13.54
N GLN A 432 34.56 -11.23 -13.46
CA GLN A 432 34.12 -12.38 -14.26
C GLN A 432 34.20 -12.09 -15.76
N SER A 433 33.80 -10.91 -16.22
CA SER A 433 33.91 -10.53 -17.64
C SER A 433 35.38 -10.44 -18.11
N LEU A 434 36.29 -9.96 -17.28
CA LEU A 434 37.71 -9.93 -17.58
C LEU A 434 38.35 -11.34 -17.65
N ASN A 435 37.93 -12.24 -16.75
CA ASN A 435 38.39 -13.63 -16.76
C ASN A 435 37.88 -14.42 -17.99
N ILE A 436 36.66 -14.11 -18.49
CA ILE A 436 36.15 -14.69 -19.73
C ILE A 436 36.96 -14.21 -20.93
N LEU A 437 37.29 -12.92 -21.01
CA LEU A 437 38.10 -12.33 -22.06
C LEU A 437 39.55 -12.91 -22.07
N SER A 438 40.14 -13.10 -20.88
CA SER A 438 41.49 -13.67 -20.76
C SER A 438 41.58 -15.17 -21.12
N ARG A 439 40.47 -15.92 -20.98
CA ARG A 439 40.38 -17.33 -21.42
C ARG A 439 40.11 -17.45 -22.92
N GLY A 440 39.45 -16.50 -23.56
CA GLY A 440 39.27 -16.44 -25.01
C GLY A 440 40.56 -16.17 -25.77
N ILE A 441 41.47 -15.36 -25.19
CA ILE A 441 42.78 -15.02 -25.81
C ILE A 441 43.84 -16.16 -25.70
N ARG A 442 43.61 -17.18 -24.84
CA ARG A 442 44.53 -18.33 -24.71
C ARG A 442 44.18 -19.52 -25.60
N ASN A 443 43.09 -19.44 -26.37
CA ASN A 443 42.63 -20.51 -27.27
C ASN A 443 42.73 -20.11 -28.75
N GLU A 444 43.39 -19.00 -29.08
CA GLU A 444 43.93 -18.66 -30.38
C GLU A 444 45.48 -18.77 -30.35
#